data_b1b019c3fbd0ccd4bc16e7c2b45c2a4d
#
_entry.id   b1b019c3fbd0ccd4bc16e7c2b45c2a4d
#
_cell.length_a   1.000
_cell.length_b   1.000
_cell.length_c   1.000
_cell.angle_alpha   90.00
_cell.angle_beta   90.00
_cell.angle_gamma   90.00
#
_symmetry.space_group_name_H-M   'P 1'
#
loop_
_entity.id
_entity.type
_entity.pdbx_description
1 polymer ?
#
loop_
_entity_poly.entity_id
_entity_poly.type
_entity_poly.pdbx_seq_one_letter_code
_entity_poly.pdbx_strand_id
1 'polypeptide(L)'
;MKPAAFDYVIADSIDMAVASLAYGGGDAKIIAGGQSLVPMLNFRLLRPSILVDINRIGDLAFIQETGKNICVGALTRHFQLETSPVIARHLPILACAMTHVAHLAIRNRGTIGGSLAHADPAAELPMMALLLDAELSIASTSGKRTIAARDFFLDALTVDLAGGDIVTEIVMPKLPPETGWGFYEVARRSGDFALAAAAATLT
;
A
#
# COMPACT_ATOMS: atom_id res chain seq x y z
N MET A 1 -15.97 18.21 7.07
CA MET A 1 -15.76 18.53 8.50
C MET A 1 -14.26 18.72 8.72
N LYS A 2 -13.84 19.35 9.84
CA LYS A 2 -12.42 19.44 10.19
C LYS A 2 -12.02 18.26 11.06
N PRO A 3 -10.80 17.69 10.91
CA PRO A 3 -10.24 16.69 11.81
C PRO A 3 -10.20 17.22 13.27
N ALA A 4 -10.01 16.30 14.23
CA ALA A 4 -9.51 16.67 15.55
C ALA A 4 -8.11 17.29 15.43
N ALA A 5 -7.69 18.06 16.42
CA ALA A 5 -6.32 18.57 16.46
C ALA A 5 -5.32 17.42 16.62
N PHE A 6 -4.19 17.52 15.93
CA PHE A 6 -3.05 16.58 16.01
C PHE A 6 -1.76 17.36 15.77
N ASP A 7 -0.66 16.84 16.27
CA ASP A 7 0.66 17.28 15.91
C ASP A 7 1.07 16.70 14.57
N TYR A 8 1.82 17.48 13.76
CA TYR A 8 2.26 17.07 12.43
C TYR A 8 3.78 17.03 12.37
N VAL A 9 4.32 15.84 12.11
CA VAL A 9 5.76 15.59 12.01
C VAL A 9 6.10 15.18 10.59
N ILE A 10 7.08 15.81 9.98
CA ILE A 10 7.62 15.42 8.67
C ILE A 10 8.89 14.62 8.91
N ALA A 11 8.88 13.35 8.49
CA ALA A 11 10.03 12.47 8.60
C ALA A 11 10.83 12.45 7.29
N ASP A 12 12.14 12.64 7.40
CA ASP A 12 13.07 12.60 6.26
C ASP A 12 13.81 11.26 6.16
N SER A 13 13.60 10.36 7.12
CA SER A 13 14.18 9.01 7.15
C SER A 13 13.22 8.01 7.80
N ILE A 14 13.43 6.71 7.51
CA ILE A 14 12.69 5.62 8.14
C ILE A 14 12.89 5.64 9.65
N ASP A 15 14.13 5.85 10.11
CA ASP A 15 14.45 5.88 11.53
C ASP A 15 13.71 7.00 12.27
N MET A 16 13.64 8.20 11.67
CA MET A 16 12.86 9.31 12.22
C MET A 16 11.37 8.98 12.27
N ALA A 17 10.82 8.36 11.23
CA ALA A 17 9.43 7.98 11.17
C ALA A 17 9.08 6.93 12.25
N VAL A 18 9.91 5.87 12.38
CA VAL A 18 9.77 4.83 13.40
C VAL A 18 9.87 5.43 14.82
N ALA A 19 10.84 6.30 15.07
CA ALA A 19 10.99 6.98 16.35
C ALA A 19 9.76 7.85 16.70
N SER A 20 9.21 8.58 15.70
CA SER A 20 8.03 9.42 15.89
C SER A 20 6.78 8.61 16.19
N LEU A 21 6.61 7.44 15.55
CA LEU A 21 5.52 6.52 15.84
C LEU A 21 5.64 5.96 17.25
N ALA A 22 6.83 5.53 17.65
CA ALA A 22 7.09 5.00 18.99
C ALA A 22 6.83 6.05 20.06
N TYR A 23 7.20 7.31 19.83
CA TYR A 23 6.92 8.43 20.72
C TYR A 23 5.42 8.65 20.92
N GLY A 24 4.62 8.48 19.88
CA GLY A 24 3.16 8.61 19.94
C GLY A 24 2.45 7.45 20.64
N GLY A 25 3.17 6.39 21.06
CA GLY A 25 2.63 5.33 21.94
C GLY A 25 1.40 4.59 21.42
N GLY A 26 1.25 4.45 20.10
CA GLY A 26 0.08 3.83 19.45
C GLY A 26 -0.97 4.82 18.94
N ASP A 27 -0.97 6.06 19.42
CA ASP A 27 -1.85 7.13 18.96
C ASP A 27 -1.31 7.90 17.75
N ALA A 28 -0.09 7.59 17.29
CA ALA A 28 0.46 8.13 16.05
C ALA A 28 -0.04 7.35 14.83
N LYS A 29 -0.17 8.04 13.70
CA LYS A 29 -0.51 7.43 12.41
C LYS A 29 0.39 7.97 11.31
N ILE A 30 0.79 7.09 10.39
CA ILE A 30 1.51 7.47 9.18
C ILE A 30 0.56 8.11 8.18
N ILE A 31 1.01 9.20 7.56
CA ILE A 31 0.40 9.72 6.35
C ILE A 31 1.37 9.57 5.17
N ALA A 32 0.93 8.84 4.15
CA ALA A 32 1.58 8.71 2.85
C ALA A 32 0.70 9.41 1.79
N GLY A 33 -0.06 8.69 1.00
CA GLY A 33 -1.00 9.26 0.02
C GLY A 33 -2.19 10.00 0.63
N GLY A 34 -2.60 9.64 1.83
CA GLY A 34 -3.70 10.25 2.58
C GLY A 34 -5.10 9.94 2.04
N GLN A 35 -5.23 9.08 1.01
CA GLN A 35 -6.51 8.92 0.29
C GLN A 35 -7.59 8.18 1.09
N SER A 36 -7.20 7.31 2.02
CA SER A 36 -8.10 6.70 3.01
C SER A 36 -8.04 7.45 4.35
N LEU A 37 -6.83 7.77 4.84
CA LEU A 37 -6.65 8.35 6.16
C LEU A 37 -7.30 9.73 6.30
N VAL A 38 -7.12 10.65 5.33
CA VAL A 38 -7.66 12.02 5.44
C VAL A 38 -9.19 12.04 5.50
N PRO A 39 -9.95 11.28 4.68
CA PRO A 39 -11.38 11.09 4.88
C PRO A 39 -11.75 10.60 6.28
N MET A 40 -11.05 9.59 6.81
CA MET A 40 -11.31 9.07 8.16
C MET A 40 -11.07 10.12 9.25
N LEU A 41 -10.03 10.95 9.11
CA LEU A 41 -9.78 12.08 10.01
C LEU A 41 -10.87 13.14 9.92
N ASN A 42 -11.31 13.49 8.72
CA ASN A 42 -12.38 14.48 8.49
C ASN A 42 -13.72 14.02 9.08
N PHE A 43 -14.04 12.74 9.01
CA PHE A 43 -15.22 12.15 9.66
C PHE A 43 -15.00 11.85 11.14
N ARG A 44 -13.78 12.10 11.67
CA ARG A 44 -13.39 11.82 13.06
C ARG A 44 -13.55 10.35 13.46
N LEU A 45 -13.46 9.44 12.50
CA LEU A 45 -13.39 7.99 12.74
C LEU A 45 -12.05 7.61 13.38
N LEU A 46 -11.01 8.39 13.08
CA LEU A 46 -9.70 8.33 13.73
C LEU A 46 -9.38 9.70 14.33
N ARG A 47 -8.69 9.68 15.47
CA ARG A 47 -8.27 10.90 16.19
C ARG A 47 -6.85 10.71 16.73
N PRO A 48 -5.85 10.53 15.86
CA PRO A 48 -4.48 10.39 16.29
C PRO A 48 -4.00 11.67 16.99
N SER A 49 -3.10 11.52 17.94
CA SER A 49 -2.40 12.66 18.53
C SER A 49 -1.31 13.21 17.62
N ILE A 50 -0.69 12.34 16.79
CA ILE A 50 0.43 12.68 15.90
C ILE A 50 0.17 12.09 14.51
N LEU A 51 0.36 12.90 13.45
CA LEU A 51 0.51 12.46 12.07
C LEU A 51 1.98 12.54 11.65
N VAL A 52 2.54 11.40 11.26
CA VAL A 52 3.90 11.27 10.76
C VAL A 52 3.87 11.22 9.23
N ASP A 53 4.26 12.30 8.59
CA ASP A 53 4.33 12.39 7.12
C ASP A 53 5.64 11.80 6.62
N ILE A 54 5.55 10.73 5.82
CA ILE A 54 6.70 10.02 5.26
C ILE A 54 6.95 10.36 3.79
N ASN A 55 6.23 11.32 3.20
CA ASN A 55 6.33 11.63 1.77
C ASN A 55 7.72 12.18 1.35
N ARG A 56 8.55 12.61 2.29
CA ARG A 56 9.91 13.07 2.00
C ARG A 56 10.96 11.96 2.00
N ILE A 57 10.61 10.74 2.38
CA ILE A 57 11.52 9.59 2.36
C ILE A 57 11.58 9.06 0.92
N GLY A 58 12.40 9.69 0.07
CA GLY A 58 12.49 9.39 -1.37
C GLY A 58 12.87 7.93 -1.66
N ASP A 59 13.67 7.33 -0.78
CA ASP A 59 14.12 5.94 -0.88
C ASP A 59 12.97 4.90 -0.78
N LEU A 60 11.77 5.31 -0.40
CA LEU A 60 10.58 4.47 -0.39
C LEU A 60 9.76 4.55 -1.68
N ALA A 61 10.18 5.28 -2.71
CA ALA A 61 9.45 5.46 -3.96
C ALA A 61 10.27 4.94 -5.16
N PHE A 62 10.19 3.65 -5.43
CA PHE A 62 10.91 3.01 -6.53
C PHE A 62 10.15 1.79 -7.08
N ILE A 63 10.48 1.40 -8.32
CA ILE A 63 10.13 0.12 -8.94
C ILE A 63 11.44 -0.43 -9.53
N GLN A 64 11.89 -1.55 -9.02
CA GLN A 64 13.15 -2.16 -9.43
C GLN A 64 12.98 -3.64 -9.78
N GLU A 65 13.67 -4.05 -10.83
CA GLU A 65 13.78 -5.45 -11.23
C GLU A 65 15.02 -6.06 -10.57
N THR A 66 14.82 -7.09 -9.74
CA THR A 66 15.91 -7.74 -8.99
C THR A 66 15.82 -9.26 -9.17
N GLY A 67 16.68 -9.83 -10.01
CA GLY A 67 16.67 -11.27 -10.28
C GLY A 67 15.30 -11.76 -10.76
N LYS A 68 14.67 -12.63 -9.96
CA LYS A 68 13.33 -13.20 -10.25
C LYS A 68 12.18 -12.36 -9.71
N ASN A 69 12.46 -11.24 -9.06
CA ASN A 69 11.47 -10.44 -8.36
C ASN A 69 11.34 -9.02 -8.94
N ILE A 70 10.22 -8.39 -8.66
CA ILE A 70 9.98 -6.97 -8.77
C ILE A 70 9.87 -6.42 -7.35
N CYS A 71 10.74 -5.45 -7.02
CA CYS A 71 10.75 -4.76 -5.74
C CYS A 71 10.12 -3.38 -5.91
N VAL A 72 9.16 -3.06 -5.06
CA VAL A 72 8.39 -1.82 -5.12
C VAL A 72 8.44 -1.14 -3.76
N GLY A 73 8.93 0.08 -3.72
CA GLY A 73 8.93 0.88 -2.49
C GLY A 73 7.52 1.27 -2.05
N ALA A 74 7.29 1.31 -0.74
CA ALA A 74 5.95 1.50 -0.17
C ALA A 74 5.31 2.86 -0.54
N LEU A 75 6.10 3.89 -0.87
CA LEU A 75 5.61 5.20 -1.32
C LEU A 75 5.37 5.29 -2.84
N THR A 76 5.64 4.23 -3.60
CA THR A 76 5.34 4.20 -5.03
C THR A 76 3.85 4.47 -5.26
N ARG A 77 3.56 5.45 -6.11
CA ARG A 77 2.19 5.89 -6.39
C ARG A 77 1.46 4.86 -7.25
N HIS A 78 0.16 4.77 -7.08
CA HIS A 78 -0.69 3.90 -7.91
C HIS A 78 -0.52 4.20 -9.40
N PHE A 79 -0.44 5.48 -9.78
CA PHE A 79 -0.19 5.89 -11.16
C PHE A 79 1.16 5.38 -11.70
N GLN A 80 2.19 5.32 -10.87
CA GLN A 80 3.49 4.78 -11.27
C GLN A 80 3.44 3.26 -11.51
N LEU A 81 2.65 2.52 -10.71
CA LEU A 81 2.41 1.09 -10.96
C LEU A 81 1.65 0.87 -12.26
N GLU A 82 0.59 1.66 -12.50
CA GLU A 82 -0.25 1.60 -13.70
C GLU A 82 0.56 1.82 -14.98
N THR A 83 1.49 2.78 -14.96
CA THR A 83 2.22 3.22 -16.17
C THR A 83 3.62 2.66 -16.30
N SER A 84 4.08 1.86 -15.34
CA SER A 84 5.43 1.28 -15.36
C SER A 84 5.60 0.23 -16.43
N PRO A 85 6.55 0.37 -17.36
CA PRO A 85 6.86 -0.69 -18.33
C PRO A 85 7.41 -1.96 -17.67
N VAL A 86 8.04 -1.85 -16.50
CA VAL A 86 8.53 -2.99 -15.73
C VAL A 86 7.35 -3.80 -15.18
N ILE A 87 6.35 -3.13 -14.58
CA ILE A 87 5.12 -3.78 -14.11
C ILE A 87 4.35 -4.38 -15.28
N ALA A 88 4.13 -3.62 -16.36
CA ALA A 88 3.41 -4.11 -17.53
C ALA A 88 4.06 -5.36 -18.16
N ARG A 89 5.39 -5.46 -18.12
CA ARG A 89 6.13 -6.58 -18.66
C ARG A 89 6.09 -7.83 -17.77
N HIS A 90 6.24 -7.67 -16.46
CA HIS A 90 6.49 -8.79 -15.55
C HIS A 90 5.30 -9.15 -14.67
N LEU A 91 4.39 -8.22 -14.45
CA LEU A 91 3.19 -8.32 -13.62
C LEU A 91 1.99 -7.66 -14.32
N PRO A 92 1.63 -8.07 -15.56
CA PRO A 92 0.62 -7.38 -16.37
C PRO A 92 -0.75 -7.35 -15.69
N ILE A 93 -1.09 -8.34 -14.89
CA ILE A 93 -2.33 -8.37 -14.11
C ILE A 93 -2.37 -7.23 -13.08
N LEU A 94 -1.23 -6.88 -12.46
CA LEU A 94 -1.14 -5.75 -11.54
C LEU A 94 -1.38 -4.43 -12.27
N ALA A 95 -0.74 -4.24 -13.44
CA ALA A 95 -0.98 -3.05 -14.26
C ALA A 95 -2.47 -2.92 -14.65
N CYS A 96 -3.11 -4.03 -15.01
CA CYS A 96 -4.54 -4.09 -15.30
C CYS A 96 -5.38 -3.70 -14.08
N ALA A 97 -5.16 -4.32 -12.93
CA ALA A 97 -5.89 -4.01 -11.69
C ALA A 97 -5.78 -2.52 -11.31
N MET A 98 -4.60 -1.90 -11.52
CA MET A 98 -4.41 -0.48 -11.22
C MET A 98 -5.31 0.45 -12.02
N THR A 99 -5.79 0.06 -13.21
CA THR A 99 -6.73 0.89 -14.00
C THR A 99 -8.12 0.97 -13.37
N HIS A 100 -8.47 0.04 -12.48
CA HIS A 100 -9.73 -0.01 -11.75
C HIS A 100 -9.70 0.80 -10.46
N VAL A 101 -8.51 0.99 -9.87
CA VAL A 101 -8.35 1.72 -8.60
C VAL A 101 -8.82 3.17 -8.75
N ALA A 102 -9.98 3.47 -8.20
CA ALA A 102 -10.51 4.83 -8.05
C ALA A 102 -10.33 5.73 -9.31
N HIS A 103 -10.14 7.04 -9.11
CA HIS A 103 -9.91 8.02 -10.17
C HIS A 103 -8.45 8.45 -10.23
N LEU A 104 -7.99 8.98 -11.36
CA LEU A 104 -6.62 9.43 -11.59
C LEU A 104 -6.10 10.36 -10.47
N ALA A 105 -6.95 11.26 -9.96
CA ALA A 105 -6.58 12.16 -8.86
C ALA A 105 -6.17 11.38 -7.59
N ILE A 106 -6.84 10.27 -7.30
CA ILE A 106 -6.54 9.38 -6.17
C ILE A 106 -5.27 8.57 -6.48
N ARG A 107 -5.15 8.01 -7.70
CA ARG A 107 -3.96 7.25 -8.11
C ARG A 107 -2.67 8.07 -8.11
N ASN A 108 -2.74 9.36 -8.39
CA ASN A 108 -1.59 10.27 -8.30
C ASN A 108 -1.07 10.47 -6.88
N ARG A 109 -1.86 10.19 -5.87
CA ARG A 109 -1.49 10.37 -4.46
C ARG A 109 -1.42 9.07 -3.68
N GLY A 110 -2.33 8.14 -3.91
CA GLY A 110 -2.36 6.82 -3.28
C GLY A 110 -1.05 6.07 -3.50
N THR A 111 -0.64 5.28 -2.50
CA THR A 111 0.62 4.53 -2.51
C THR A 111 0.34 3.05 -2.27
N ILE A 112 1.18 2.17 -2.83
CA ILE A 112 1.03 0.73 -2.64
C ILE A 112 1.08 0.36 -1.14
N GLY A 113 2.08 0.85 -0.40
CA GLY A 113 2.21 0.57 1.03
C GLY A 113 1.02 1.08 1.84
N GLY A 114 0.48 2.25 1.48
CA GLY A 114 -0.71 2.81 2.13
C GLY A 114 -1.97 1.97 1.89
N SER A 115 -2.17 1.45 0.68
CA SER A 115 -3.30 0.57 0.38
C SER A 115 -3.21 -0.76 1.11
N LEU A 116 -2.03 -1.39 1.13
CA LEU A 116 -1.82 -2.66 1.84
C LEU A 116 -1.97 -2.49 3.35
N ALA A 117 -1.38 -1.44 3.94
CA ALA A 117 -1.50 -1.16 5.38
C ALA A 117 -2.93 -0.78 5.80
N HIS A 118 -3.74 -0.24 4.89
CA HIS A 118 -5.16 0.04 5.15
C HIS A 118 -6.03 -1.22 5.08
N ALA A 119 -5.65 -2.17 4.23
CA ALA A 119 -6.31 -3.47 4.07
C ALA A 119 -7.84 -3.38 3.88
N ASP A 120 -8.30 -2.42 3.05
CA ASP A 120 -9.72 -2.37 2.67
C ASP A 120 -10.05 -3.62 1.85
N PRO A 121 -11.05 -4.42 2.25
CA PRO A 121 -11.41 -5.65 1.54
C PRO A 121 -11.98 -5.40 0.14
N ALA A 122 -12.40 -4.18 -0.18
CA ALA A 122 -12.85 -3.80 -1.51
C ALA A 122 -11.74 -3.20 -2.39
N ALA A 123 -10.49 -3.15 -1.87
CA ALA A 123 -9.36 -2.62 -2.63
C ALA A 123 -8.66 -3.71 -3.46
N GLU A 124 -8.17 -3.35 -4.63
CA GLU A 124 -7.54 -4.25 -5.60
C GLU A 124 -6.14 -4.70 -5.15
N LEU A 125 -5.36 -3.82 -4.51
CA LEU A 125 -3.97 -4.11 -4.14
C LEU A 125 -3.80 -5.21 -3.10
N PRO A 126 -4.61 -5.34 -2.04
CA PRO A 126 -4.57 -6.50 -1.15
C PRO A 126 -4.79 -7.82 -1.89
N MET A 127 -5.77 -7.89 -2.81
CA MET A 127 -6.01 -9.06 -3.64
C MET A 127 -4.81 -9.36 -4.55
N MET A 128 -4.21 -8.33 -5.18
CA MET A 128 -3.01 -8.51 -6.00
C MET A 128 -1.82 -8.99 -5.19
N ALA A 129 -1.61 -8.48 -3.98
CA ALA A 129 -0.52 -8.91 -3.11
C ALA A 129 -0.65 -10.39 -2.73
N LEU A 130 -1.87 -10.86 -2.47
CA LEU A 130 -2.15 -12.28 -2.19
C LEU A 130 -1.94 -13.15 -3.43
N LEU A 131 -2.50 -12.75 -4.57
CA LEU A 131 -2.41 -13.51 -5.83
C LEU A 131 -0.97 -13.66 -6.34
N LEU A 132 -0.15 -12.64 -6.14
CA LEU A 132 1.24 -12.59 -6.60
C LEU A 132 2.24 -13.07 -5.55
N ASP A 133 1.79 -13.73 -4.48
CA ASP A 133 2.64 -14.20 -3.38
C ASP A 133 3.63 -13.13 -2.90
N ALA A 134 3.15 -11.91 -2.71
CA ALA A 134 3.98 -10.80 -2.31
C ALA A 134 4.53 -10.99 -0.89
N GLU A 135 5.75 -10.49 -0.67
CA GLU A 135 6.37 -10.31 0.64
C GLU A 135 6.49 -8.83 0.97
N LEU A 136 6.20 -8.46 2.21
CA LEU A 136 6.30 -7.09 2.69
C LEU A 136 7.47 -6.95 3.65
N SER A 137 8.34 -5.97 3.39
CA SER A 137 9.40 -5.56 4.32
C SER A 137 8.86 -4.51 5.28
N ILE A 138 9.06 -4.72 6.56
CA ILE A 138 8.57 -3.87 7.65
C ILE A 138 9.76 -3.40 8.48
N ALA A 139 9.82 -2.10 8.76
CA ALA A 139 10.77 -1.50 9.69
C ALA A 139 10.07 -1.12 11.00
N SER A 140 10.78 -1.30 12.10
CA SER A 140 10.33 -0.97 13.47
C SER A 140 11.49 -0.57 14.36
N THR A 141 11.23 -0.20 15.61
CA THR A 141 12.28 0.04 16.62
C THR A 141 13.10 -1.20 16.94
N SER A 142 12.58 -2.40 16.73
CA SER A 142 13.27 -3.68 16.93
C SER A 142 14.09 -4.14 15.73
N GLY A 143 14.05 -3.40 14.62
CA GLY A 143 14.75 -3.72 13.38
C GLY A 143 13.81 -3.96 12.22
N LYS A 144 14.27 -4.76 11.25
CA LYS A 144 13.51 -5.09 10.04
C LYS A 144 13.01 -6.53 10.09
N ARG A 145 11.81 -6.76 9.59
CA ARG A 145 11.23 -8.09 9.35
C ARG A 145 10.58 -8.17 7.98
N THR A 146 10.43 -9.37 7.47
CA THR A 146 9.66 -9.65 6.25
C THR A 146 8.48 -10.54 6.60
N ILE A 147 7.33 -10.31 5.96
CA ILE A 147 6.12 -11.11 6.15
C ILE A 147 5.48 -11.38 4.79
N ALA A 148 5.01 -12.60 4.57
CA ALA A 148 4.24 -12.93 3.37
C ALA A 148 2.87 -12.24 3.41
N ALA A 149 2.34 -11.85 2.25
CA ALA A 149 1.03 -11.19 2.17
C ALA A 149 -0.10 -12.01 2.80
N ARG A 150 -0.06 -13.34 2.67
CA ARG A 150 -1.06 -14.25 3.28
C ARG A 150 -1.08 -14.22 4.81
N ASP A 151 0.04 -13.86 5.44
CA ASP A 151 0.18 -13.78 6.89
C ASP A 151 0.04 -12.32 7.38
N PHE A 152 0.14 -11.35 6.46
CA PHE A 152 0.04 -9.93 6.73
C PHE A 152 -1.41 -9.46 6.94
N PHE A 153 -2.35 -9.93 6.12
CA PHE A 153 -3.76 -9.58 6.22
C PHE A 153 -4.46 -10.50 7.22
N LEU A 154 -4.86 -9.96 8.37
CA LEU A 154 -5.51 -10.73 9.45
C LEU A 154 -7.03 -10.72 9.34
N ASP A 155 -7.61 -9.58 8.96
CA ASP A 155 -9.05 -9.38 8.77
C ASP A 155 -9.28 -8.10 7.96
N ALA A 156 -10.52 -7.77 7.65
CA ALA A 156 -10.90 -6.50 7.04
C ALA A 156 -10.33 -5.33 7.86
N LEU A 157 -9.62 -4.40 7.19
CA LEU A 157 -8.98 -3.24 7.80
C LEU A 157 -7.99 -3.59 8.94
N THR A 158 -7.50 -4.84 8.97
CA THR A 158 -6.64 -5.34 10.05
C THR A 158 -5.45 -6.10 9.47
N VAL A 159 -4.26 -5.66 9.83
CA VAL A 159 -2.99 -6.22 9.36
C VAL A 159 -2.03 -6.51 10.51
N ASP A 160 -1.03 -7.35 10.27
CA ASP A 160 0.06 -7.65 11.22
C ASP A 160 1.10 -6.51 11.26
N LEU A 161 0.66 -5.34 11.71
CA LEU A 161 1.51 -4.19 12.01
C LEU A 161 1.28 -3.73 13.45
N ALA A 162 2.37 -3.62 14.21
CA ALA A 162 2.34 -2.93 15.51
C ALA A 162 2.28 -1.41 15.32
N GLY A 163 1.92 -0.67 16.36
CA GLY A 163 1.75 0.79 16.30
C GLY A 163 3.02 1.58 15.93
N GLY A 164 4.20 0.95 15.95
CA GLY A 164 5.48 1.54 15.56
C GLY A 164 6.05 0.99 14.24
N ASP A 165 5.29 0.17 13.52
CA ASP A 165 5.76 -0.49 12.30
C ASP A 165 5.49 0.35 11.05
N ILE A 166 6.39 0.27 10.08
CA ILE A 166 6.30 0.93 8.77
C ILE A 166 6.56 -0.10 7.68
N VAL A 167 5.62 -0.24 6.74
CA VAL A 167 5.89 -0.97 5.48
C VAL A 167 6.85 -0.14 4.64
N THR A 168 7.95 -0.76 4.20
CA THR A 168 9.01 -0.07 3.45
C THR A 168 9.11 -0.54 2.00
N GLU A 169 8.86 -1.82 1.74
CA GLU A 169 9.01 -2.44 0.42
C GLU A 169 8.02 -3.57 0.25
N ILE A 170 7.61 -3.81 -1.00
CA ILE A 170 6.82 -4.95 -1.43
C ILE A 170 7.62 -5.70 -2.51
N VAL A 171 7.86 -6.99 -2.30
CA VAL A 171 8.59 -7.86 -3.21
C VAL A 171 7.59 -8.83 -3.83
N MET A 172 7.51 -8.87 -5.15
CA MET A 172 6.62 -9.75 -5.90
C MET A 172 7.41 -10.59 -6.90
N PRO A 173 7.25 -11.93 -6.93
CA PRO A 173 7.82 -12.76 -7.97
C PRO A 173 7.34 -12.34 -9.36
N LYS A 174 8.24 -12.36 -10.35
CA LYS A 174 7.85 -12.19 -11.75
C LYS A 174 6.99 -13.36 -12.20
N LEU A 175 5.91 -13.08 -12.90
CA LEU A 175 5.16 -14.14 -13.55
C LEU A 175 5.99 -14.76 -14.68
N PRO A 176 5.99 -16.09 -14.83
CA PRO A 176 6.55 -16.74 -16.00
C PRO A 176 5.97 -16.17 -17.32
N PRO A 177 6.75 -16.09 -18.39
CA PRO A 177 6.28 -15.49 -19.65
C PRO A 177 4.99 -16.12 -20.24
N GLU A 178 4.79 -17.43 -20.01
CA GLU A 178 3.63 -18.18 -20.51
C GLU A 178 2.42 -18.12 -19.58
N THR A 179 2.51 -17.40 -18.44
CA THR A 179 1.40 -17.32 -17.50
C THR A 179 0.20 -16.60 -18.11
N GLY A 180 -0.90 -17.35 -18.25
CA GLY A 180 -2.19 -16.76 -18.50
C GLY A 180 -2.68 -16.02 -17.25
N TRP A 181 -3.38 -14.90 -17.43
CA TRP A 181 -3.94 -14.17 -16.31
C TRP A 181 -5.29 -13.54 -16.69
N GLY A 182 -6.09 -13.27 -15.69
CA GLY A 182 -7.36 -12.58 -15.86
C GLY A 182 -7.71 -11.77 -14.62
N PHE A 183 -8.25 -10.58 -14.83
CA PHE A 183 -8.80 -9.70 -13.81
C PHE A 183 -10.17 -9.21 -14.25
N TYR A 184 -11.15 -9.30 -13.38
CA TYR A 184 -12.49 -8.79 -13.63
C TYR A 184 -13.07 -8.18 -12.37
N GLU A 185 -13.65 -7.00 -12.51
CA GLU A 185 -14.24 -6.26 -11.41
C GLU A 185 -15.60 -5.69 -11.82
N VAL A 186 -16.55 -5.74 -10.91
CA VAL A 186 -17.87 -5.12 -11.04
C VAL A 186 -18.01 -4.06 -9.98
N ALA A 187 -18.22 -2.83 -10.42
CA ALA A 187 -18.53 -1.69 -9.58
C ALA A 187 -19.79 -0.97 -10.10
N ARG A 188 -20.39 -0.09 -9.30
CA ARG A 188 -21.56 0.69 -9.73
C ARG A 188 -21.19 1.69 -10.83
N ARG A 189 -20.02 2.29 -10.70
CA ARG A 189 -19.43 3.27 -11.64
C ARG A 189 -17.95 3.01 -11.71
N SER A 190 -17.31 3.43 -12.81
CA SER A 190 -15.86 3.40 -12.92
C SER A 190 -15.23 4.20 -11.77
N GLY A 191 -14.32 3.57 -11.03
CA GLY A 191 -13.62 4.16 -9.90
C GLY A 191 -14.36 4.13 -8.56
N ASP A 192 -15.56 3.54 -8.49
CA ASP A 192 -16.20 3.18 -7.21
C ASP A 192 -15.54 1.89 -6.68
N PHE A 193 -15.69 1.63 -5.39
CA PHE A 193 -15.27 0.36 -4.79
C PHE A 193 -15.97 -0.83 -5.44
N ALA A 194 -15.23 -1.93 -5.57
CA ALA A 194 -15.75 -3.18 -6.13
C ALA A 194 -16.93 -3.71 -5.32
N LEU A 195 -18.00 -4.13 -6.02
CA LEU A 195 -19.05 -4.99 -5.47
C LEU A 195 -18.59 -6.44 -5.44
N ALA A 196 -17.84 -6.83 -6.46
CA ALA A 196 -17.17 -8.12 -6.58
C ALA A 196 -15.98 -7.96 -7.54
N ALA A 197 -14.88 -8.62 -7.22
CA ALA A 197 -13.73 -8.73 -8.10
C ALA A 197 -13.17 -10.15 -8.06
N ALA A 198 -12.58 -10.59 -9.16
CA ALA A 198 -11.89 -11.85 -9.28
C ALA A 198 -10.61 -11.68 -10.08
N ALA A 199 -9.55 -12.35 -9.64
CA ALA A 199 -8.28 -12.38 -10.33
C ALA A 199 -7.71 -13.80 -10.29
N ALA A 200 -7.07 -14.21 -11.39
CA ALA A 200 -6.47 -15.53 -11.50
C ALA A 200 -5.20 -15.49 -12.35
N THR A 201 -4.27 -16.35 -12.03
CA THR A 201 -3.11 -16.71 -12.87
C THR A 201 -3.13 -18.20 -13.17
N LEU A 202 -2.68 -18.58 -14.37
CA LEU A 202 -2.58 -19.98 -14.81
C LEU A 202 -1.20 -20.18 -15.45
N THR A 203 -0.39 -21.00 -14.86
CA THR A 203 0.96 -21.41 -15.31
C THR A 203 0.99 -22.84 -15.74
#